data_b8162cefa4b809827907abe7189076c8
#
_entry.id   b8162cefa4b809827907abe7189076c8
#
_cell.length_a   1.000
_cell.length_b   1.000
_cell.length_c   1.000
_cell.angle_alpha   90.00
_cell.angle_beta   90.00
_cell.angle_gamma   90.00
#
_symmetry.space_group_name_H-M   'P 1'
#
loop_
_entity.id
_entity.type
_entity.pdbx_description
1 polymer ?
#
loop_
_entity_poly.entity_id
_entity_poly.type
_entity_poly.pdbx_seq_one_letter_code
_entity_poly.pdbx_strand_id
1 'polypeptide(L)'
;MRFTSFPCSLLALCLFATPPLLAQGENDQPAPAGAPAATQQTPGEPGTQTGQPTPPPAPAPPVQFTRTIPVPPVRYSGSLGSTYIPLDSWMYPEIMRLYSLGFIDTVFLGMRPYTRTSVAHMLDASAGEIYNSDSDEAKDIYSALSRELAPDLEIPVDAHRGHSEIESVYTRMLGITGPPLRDPYHAGQTIVNDYGRPYAEGFNSITGLSVRTTLGRYSGYFRGEYQHAPTLWGYSTAVASQLSFQDEVFPLTYYNPTLPYGATLQGVDTFRIQEAYLAANFASHEISIGKSDEWYGPGRGGGMGYSNNAENIYSIRINRVEPAYIPFVSRFLGPIRYDFLYGSLQGHTAYNSPYTHSEGFSFKPTSNFEFGFERTIVFGGKGHEPVTWHTFLKGFFDINDTTEPEKIGRNDPGARFSAFNFSYRVPFVRNWLTFYSDSEAHDDVTPISAPRRAAMRPGIYLSHFPGAPKLSWRVEAVSTDPPTGRSIHGSFMYWEAEQRQAYTNKGFTFGDWIGREAKGGQSWLTYHLSGNEWVEFQYRNVKSAKDFIPMGTTQNDFTVSAVKRLGKDVEVNGWVQYERWKAPFLLNGNTAAQNDTSIAVQLTFYPRNSIRRY
;
A
#
# COMPACT_ATOMS: atom_id res chain seq x y z
N MET A 1 38.32 -28.14 11.96
CA MET A 1 37.57 -27.16 12.71
C MET A 1 38.10 -25.80 12.35
N ARG A 2 37.47 -25.11 11.41
CA ARG A 2 37.71 -23.68 11.15
C ARG A 2 36.37 -22.99 11.34
N PHE A 3 36.30 -22.13 12.34
CA PHE A 3 35.19 -21.23 12.56
C PHE A 3 35.19 -20.22 11.41
N THR A 4 34.20 -20.30 10.55
CA THR A 4 33.94 -19.28 9.55
C THR A 4 33.02 -18.23 10.16
N SER A 5 33.52 -17.02 10.15
CA SER A 5 32.92 -15.79 10.61
C SER A 5 31.51 -15.56 10.07
N PHE A 6 30.57 -15.26 10.96
CA PHE A 6 29.28 -14.68 10.62
C PHE A 6 29.51 -13.34 9.89
N PRO A 7 28.89 -13.11 8.75
CA PRO A 7 28.97 -11.79 8.11
C PRO A 7 28.03 -10.82 8.82
N CYS A 8 28.59 -9.93 9.60
CA CYS A 8 27.97 -8.70 10.10
C CYS A 8 27.80 -7.66 8.97
N SER A 9 27.38 -8.07 7.79
CA SER A 9 27.32 -7.17 6.62
C SER A 9 26.07 -6.26 6.59
N LEU A 10 25.05 -6.51 7.38
CA LEU A 10 23.88 -5.64 7.46
C LEU A 10 24.08 -4.39 8.34
N LEU A 11 25.10 -4.37 9.20
CA LEU A 11 25.39 -3.23 10.07
C LEU A 11 26.37 -2.22 9.46
N ALA A 12 27.10 -2.59 8.40
CA ALA A 12 28.15 -1.74 7.83
C ALA A 12 27.65 -0.67 6.83
N LEU A 13 26.41 -0.75 6.37
CA LEU A 13 25.88 0.23 5.39
C LEU A 13 25.33 1.52 6.02
N CYS A 14 25.22 1.60 7.34
CA CYS A 14 24.70 2.80 8.02
C CYS A 14 25.78 3.77 8.53
N LEU A 15 27.08 3.53 8.27
CA LEU A 15 28.19 4.28 8.91
C LEU A 15 28.90 5.30 8.01
N PHE A 16 28.46 5.57 6.78
CA PHE A 16 29.10 6.58 5.93
C PHE A 16 28.15 7.69 5.52
N ALA A 17 27.76 8.55 6.46
CA ALA A 17 27.29 9.91 6.19
C ALA A 17 27.35 10.77 7.45
N THR A 18 28.55 11.15 7.88
CA THR A 18 28.72 12.27 8.81
C THR A 18 29.38 13.43 8.07
N PRO A 19 28.77 14.61 7.99
CA PRO A 19 29.49 15.82 7.65
C PRO A 19 30.29 16.32 8.86
N PRO A 20 31.42 17.00 8.65
CA PRO A 20 32.29 17.43 9.74
C PRO A 20 31.70 18.61 10.52
N LEU A 21 31.69 18.48 11.86
CA LEU A 21 31.48 19.59 12.78
C LEU A 21 32.69 20.50 12.73
N LEU A 22 32.47 21.75 12.40
CA LEU A 22 33.40 22.83 12.77
C LEU A 22 33.00 23.37 14.12
N ALA A 23 33.93 23.21 15.08
CA ALA A 23 33.90 23.84 16.39
C ALA A 23 34.53 25.21 16.33
N GLN A 24 33.98 26.16 17.11
CA GLN A 24 34.58 27.33 17.77
C GLN A 24 33.46 28.28 18.16
N GLY A 25 33.38 28.86 19.32
CA GLY A 25 34.32 29.08 20.43
C GLY A 25 33.56 29.76 21.57
N GLU A 26 34.18 29.69 22.71
CA GLU A 26 33.85 30.22 24.03
C GLU A 26 33.54 31.71 24.12
N ASN A 27 32.81 32.01 25.19
CA ASN A 27 32.90 33.11 26.16
C ASN A 27 31.68 34.02 26.27
N ASP A 28 31.18 34.11 27.36
CA ASP A 28 31.23 34.81 28.64
C ASP A 28 29.87 35.29 29.13
N GLN A 29 29.52 34.82 30.30
CA GLN A 29 28.56 35.49 31.19
C GLN A 29 29.18 36.75 31.80
N PRO A 30 28.40 37.74 32.23
CA PRO A 30 28.07 37.78 33.65
C PRO A 30 26.63 38.20 34.03
N ALA A 31 26.18 37.69 35.13
CA ALA A 31 25.14 38.23 36.00
C ALA A 31 25.81 39.12 37.06
N PRO A 32 25.13 39.69 38.03
CA PRO A 32 23.77 40.20 38.18
C PRO A 32 23.72 41.60 38.87
N ALA A 33 22.55 42.16 39.13
CA ALA A 33 22.18 43.04 40.23
C ALA A 33 20.99 43.92 39.79
N GLY A 34 19.98 44.21 40.51
CA GLY A 34 19.70 44.45 41.85
C GLY A 34 18.33 45.10 41.93
N ALA A 35 17.51 44.73 42.86
CA ALA A 35 16.30 45.45 43.20
C ALA A 35 16.56 46.75 43.94
N PRO A 36 15.67 47.71 43.89
CA PRO A 36 15.32 48.37 45.15
C PRO A 36 13.83 48.55 45.40
N ALA A 37 13.40 48.14 46.53
CA ALA A 37 12.85 48.90 47.67
C ALA A 37 11.54 49.67 47.48
N ALA A 38 10.64 49.26 48.31
CA ALA A 38 9.35 49.88 48.62
C ALA A 38 9.47 51.29 49.17
N THR A 39 8.52 52.13 48.83
CA THR A 39 8.21 53.36 49.60
C THR A 39 6.75 53.38 49.98
N GLN A 40 6.54 53.42 51.30
CA GLN A 40 5.29 53.71 51.98
C GLN A 40 4.91 55.19 51.80
N GLN A 41 3.60 55.50 51.61
CA GLN A 41 3.05 56.77 52.05
C GLN A 41 1.65 56.60 52.62
N THR A 42 1.45 57.25 53.72
CA THR A 42 0.35 57.32 54.65
C THR A 42 -0.71 58.37 54.24
N PRO A 43 -1.85 58.47 54.94
CA PRO A 43 -3.18 58.80 54.40
C PRO A 43 -3.57 60.28 54.52
N GLY A 44 -4.52 60.71 53.70
CA GLY A 44 -5.21 62.00 53.79
C GLY A 44 -6.69 61.89 53.52
N GLU A 45 -7.44 62.53 54.33
CA GLU A 45 -8.88 62.55 54.57
C GLU A 45 -9.75 63.24 53.49
N PRO A 46 -11.10 63.39 53.70
CA PRO A 46 -12.13 62.93 52.72
C PRO A 46 -12.75 64.10 51.92
N GLY A 47 -13.20 63.76 50.72
CA GLY A 47 -13.94 64.68 49.86
C GLY A 47 -15.15 64.04 49.15
N THR A 48 -16.30 64.51 49.54
CA THR A 48 -17.62 64.54 48.94
C THR A 48 -18.02 63.72 47.73
N GLN A 49 -19.00 62.87 47.88
CA GLN A 49 -19.75 62.10 46.87
C GLN A 49 -20.43 63.00 45.85
N THR A 50 -20.22 62.70 44.58
CA THR A 50 -21.17 62.92 43.51
C THR A 50 -21.32 61.61 42.70
N GLY A 51 -22.59 61.12 42.64
CA GLY A 51 -22.97 59.85 42.08
C GLY A 51 -22.64 59.70 40.62
N GLN A 52 -21.86 58.67 40.31
CA GLN A 52 -21.76 58.12 38.98
C GLN A 52 -22.59 56.82 38.90
N PRO A 53 -23.24 56.55 37.76
CA PRO A 53 -24.01 55.32 37.60
C PRO A 53 -23.03 54.12 37.59
N THR A 54 -23.37 53.10 38.35
CA THR A 54 -22.66 51.82 38.43
C THR A 54 -22.49 51.20 37.02
N PRO A 55 -21.28 50.86 36.57
CA PRO A 55 -21.09 50.11 35.33
C PRO A 55 -21.74 48.73 35.46
N PRO A 56 -22.32 48.18 34.38
CA PRO A 56 -22.87 46.83 34.37
C PRO A 56 -21.81 45.82 34.80
N PRO A 57 -22.18 44.74 35.52
CA PRO A 57 -21.24 43.73 35.96
C PRO A 57 -20.51 43.15 34.76
N ALA A 58 -19.18 43.02 34.83
CA ALA A 58 -18.36 42.40 33.82
C ALA A 58 -18.88 40.99 33.53
N PRO A 59 -18.94 40.57 32.27
CA PRO A 59 -19.33 39.21 31.91
C PRO A 59 -18.45 38.22 32.67
N ALA A 60 -19.08 37.23 33.30
CA ALA A 60 -18.37 36.17 34.01
C ALA A 60 -17.36 35.53 33.08
N PRO A 61 -16.12 35.27 33.56
CA PRO A 61 -15.12 34.58 32.74
C PRO A 61 -15.70 33.25 32.26
N PRO A 62 -15.45 32.85 31.02
CA PRO A 62 -15.92 31.58 30.50
C PRO A 62 -15.47 30.46 31.43
N VAL A 63 -16.44 29.66 31.88
CA VAL A 63 -16.15 28.46 32.70
C VAL A 63 -15.30 27.55 31.86
N GLN A 64 -14.00 27.57 32.11
CA GLN A 64 -13.07 26.58 31.57
C GLN A 64 -13.43 25.25 32.25
N PHE A 65 -14.19 24.41 31.56
CA PHE A 65 -14.29 23.01 31.90
C PHE A 65 -12.95 22.33 31.59
N THR A 66 -11.94 22.56 32.42
CA THR A 66 -10.77 21.68 32.48
C THR A 66 -11.22 20.37 33.15
N ARG A 67 -11.97 19.60 32.42
CA ARG A 67 -12.16 18.21 32.73
C ARG A 67 -11.01 17.45 32.06
N THR A 68 -9.80 17.53 32.61
CA THR A 68 -8.82 16.47 32.48
C THR A 68 -9.42 15.24 33.15
N ILE A 69 -10.20 14.48 32.43
CA ILE A 69 -10.42 13.08 32.76
C ILE A 69 -9.07 12.44 32.49
N PRO A 70 -8.35 11.89 33.50
CA PRO A 70 -7.23 11.03 33.21
C PRO A 70 -7.82 9.85 32.44
N VAL A 71 -7.63 9.83 31.11
CA VAL A 71 -7.91 8.64 30.33
C VAL A 71 -6.91 7.62 30.85
N PRO A 72 -7.35 6.56 31.54
CA PRO A 72 -6.42 5.54 31.98
C PRO A 72 -5.71 5.03 30.71
N PRO A 73 -4.36 4.83 30.76
CA PRO A 73 -3.65 4.31 29.60
C PRO A 73 -4.33 3.01 29.19
N VAL A 74 -4.91 2.98 28.00
CA VAL A 74 -5.54 1.79 27.46
C VAL A 74 -4.46 0.74 27.36
N ARG A 75 -4.48 -0.26 28.21
CA ARG A 75 -3.55 -1.38 28.15
C ARG A 75 -4.04 -2.31 27.07
N TYR A 76 -3.59 -2.08 25.85
CA TYR A 76 -3.85 -2.98 24.74
C TYR A 76 -3.20 -4.33 25.03
N SER A 77 -4.02 -5.38 24.96
CA SER A 77 -3.49 -6.73 25.01
C SER A 77 -2.83 -7.03 23.66
N GLY A 78 -1.51 -7.06 23.59
CA GLY A 78 -0.75 -7.44 22.39
C GLY A 78 -0.98 -8.88 21.90
N SER A 79 -2.03 -9.54 22.40
CA SER A 79 -2.40 -10.91 22.06
C SER A 79 -3.82 -11.06 21.53
N LEU A 80 -4.56 -9.97 21.33
CA LEU A 80 -5.89 -10.06 20.70
C LEU A 80 -5.78 -10.17 19.19
N GLY A 81 -6.57 -11.09 18.61
CA GLY A 81 -6.69 -11.25 17.16
C GLY A 81 -7.43 -10.07 16.54
N SER A 82 -7.03 -9.69 15.34
CA SER A 82 -7.65 -8.62 14.58
C SER A 82 -7.61 -8.95 13.11
N THR A 83 -8.66 -8.61 12.36
CA THR A 83 -8.66 -8.80 10.91
C THR A 83 -7.91 -7.69 10.20
N TYR A 84 -7.34 -8.01 9.02
CA TYR A 84 -6.78 -7.00 8.14
C TYR A 84 -7.88 -6.12 7.54
N ILE A 85 -7.53 -4.87 7.25
CA ILE A 85 -8.35 -3.94 6.48
C ILE A 85 -8.07 -4.21 5.00
N PRO A 86 -9.08 -4.54 4.17
CA PRO A 86 -8.88 -4.75 2.74
C PRO A 86 -8.24 -3.54 2.05
N LEU A 87 -7.34 -3.77 1.08
CA LEU A 87 -6.58 -2.70 0.41
C LEU A 87 -7.44 -1.71 -0.38
N ASP A 88 -8.61 -2.11 -0.84
CA ASP A 88 -9.59 -1.25 -1.50
C ASP A 88 -10.52 -0.50 -0.54
N SER A 89 -10.27 -0.59 0.79
CA SER A 89 -11.04 0.14 1.79
C SER A 89 -10.81 1.64 1.74
N TRP A 90 -11.88 2.41 1.94
CA TRP A 90 -11.86 3.86 2.08
C TRP A 90 -10.97 4.35 3.26
N MET A 91 -10.63 3.47 4.20
CA MET A 91 -9.80 3.84 5.35
C MET A 91 -8.36 4.20 4.97
N TYR A 92 -7.78 3.56 3.94
CA TYR A 92 -6.39 3.84 3.54
C TYR A 92 -6.14 5.26 3.04
N PRO A 93 -6.93 5.83 2.13
CA PRO A 93 -6.78 7.23 1.74
C PRO A 93 -6.94 8.19 2.92
N GLU A 94 -7.83 7.90 3.86
CA GLU A 94 -8.06 8.75 5.03
C GLU A 94 -6.93 8.66 6.08
N ILE A 95 -6.37 7.47 6.31
CA ILE A 95 -5.15 7.29 7.12
C ILE A 95 -3.99 8.08 6.51
N MET A 96 -3.80 7.95 5.19
CA MET A 96 -2.78 8.70 4.47
C MET A 96 -3.02 10.22 4.54
N ARG A 97 -4.29 10.63 4.51
CA ARG A 97 -4.67 12.03 4.64
C ARG A 97 -4.30 12.59 6.02
N LEU A 98 -4.65 11.88 7.11
CA LEU A 98 -4.26 12.27 8.47
C LEU A 98 -2.75 12.28 8.67
N TYR A 99 -2.03 11.31 8.08
CA TYR A 99 -0.56 11.31 8.08
C TYR A 99 0.00 12.56 7.41
N SER A 100 -0.50 12.90 6.22
CA SER A 100 0.00 14.03 5.43
C SER A 100 -0.41 15.40 5.97
N LEU A 101 -1.48 15.46 6.77
CA LEU A 101 -1.86 16.62 7.56
C LEU A 101 -1.02 16.76 8.85
N GLY A 102 -0.18 15.78 9.17
CA GLY A 102 0.76 15.80 10.28
C GLY A 102 0.26 15.15 11.57
N PHE A 103 -0.92 14.53 11.60
CA PHE A 103 -1.55 14.02 12.83
C PHE A 103 -1.16 12.58 13.20
N ILE A 104 -0.99 11.68 12.23
CA ILE A 104 -0.62 10.28 12.50
C ILE A 104 0.87 10.09 12.27
N ASP A 105 1.63 9.95 13.35
CA ASP A 105 3.09 9.76 13.29
C ASP A 105 3.53 8.29 13.33
N THR A 106 2.63 7.39 13.76
CA THR A 106 2.93 5.99 14.02
C THR A 106 2.70 5.05 12.82
N VAL A 107 2.10 5.55 11.73
CA VAL A 107 1.82 4.75 10.54
C VAL A 107 3.11 4.40 9.78
N PHE A 108 3.15 3.16 9.27
CA PHE A 108 4.19 2.67 8.35
C PHE A 108 3.58 2.56 6.96
N LEU A 109 3.98 3.45 6.05
CA LEU A 109 3.41 3.53 4.69
C LEU A 109 3.95 2.46 3.75
N GLY A 110 5.15 1.98 4.02
CA GLY A 110 5.84 1.01 3.18
C GLY A 110 5.30 -0.42 3.24
N MET A 111 4.34 -0.71 4.13
CA MET A 111 3.85 -2.07 4.35
C MET A 111 2.37 -2.08 4.73
N ARG A 112 1.55 -2.75 3.93
CA ARG A 112 0.10 -2.99 4.14
C ARG A 112 -0.22 -4.46 3.90
N PRO A 113 -1.38 -4.98 4.36
CA PRO A 113 -2.47 -4.31 5.05
C PRO A 113 -2.16 -4.02 6.53
N TYR A 114 -2.92 -3.11 7.11
CA TYR A 114 -2.97 -2.90 8.56
C TYR A 114 -4.06 -3.78 9.16
N THR A 115 -3.89 -4.18 10.42
CA THR A 115 -5.01 -4.72 11.19
C THR A 115 -5.89 -3.58 11.70
N ARG A 116 -7.18 -3.87 11.93
CA ARG A 116 -8.12 -2.89 12.47
C ARG A 116 -7.66 -2.38 13.84
N THR A 117 -7.16 -3.27 14.70
CA THR A 117 -6.60 -2.90 16.01
C THR A 117 -5.38 -2.00 15.88
N SER A 118 -4.46 -2.25 14.94
CA SER A 118 -3.31 -1.34 14.73
C SER A 118 -3.74 0.06 14.33
N VAL A 119 -4.75 0.20 13.47
CA VAL A 119 -5.28 1.52 13.09
C VAL A 119 -6.01 2.17 14.27
N ALA A 120 -6.76 1.41 15.07
CA ALA A 120 -7.38 1.90 16.29
C ALA A 120 -6.35 2.49 17.25
N HIS A 121 -5.20 1.82 17.44
CA HIS A 121 -4.06 2.31 18.25
C HIS A 121 -3.45 3.60 17.67
N MET A 122 -3.29 3.68 16.34
CA MET A 122 -2.80 4.90 15.68
C MET A 122 -3.73 6.08 15.92
N LEU A 123 -5.04 5.87 15.85
CA LEU A 123 -6.05 6.91 16.10
C LEU A 123 -6.06 7.34 17.57
N ASP A 124 -6.02 6.39 18.51
CA ASP A 124 -5.98 6.68 19.93
C ASP A 124 -4.74 7.52 20.29
N ALA A 125 -3.57 7.14 19.77
CA ALA A 125 -2.32 7.88 19.97
C ALA A 125 -2.37 9.32 19.41
N SER A 126 -3.19 9.58 18.38
CA SER A 126 -3.31 10.88 17.73
C SER A 126 -4.51 11.70 18.19
N ALA A 127 -5.40 11.12 19.00
CA ALA A 127 -6.67 11.71 19.39
C ALA A 127 -6.52 13.11 20.03
N GLY A 128 -5.58 13.24 20.98
CA GLY A 128 -5.36 14.50 21.69
C GLY A 128 -4.90 15.63 20.76
N GLU A 129 -4.01 15.33 19.81
CA GLU A 129 -3.51 16.30 18.83
C GLU A 129 -4.61 16.72 17.86
N ILE A 130 -5.42 15.78 17.37
CA ILE A 130 -6.52 16.06 16.44
C ILE A 130 -7.60 16.90 17.14
N TYR A 131 -8.01 16.54 18.37
CA TYR A 131 -9.03 17.29 19.10
C TYR A 131 -8.62 18.73 19.41
N ASN A 132 -7.34 18.96 19.71
CA ASN A 132 -6.82 20.28 20.02
C ASN A 132 -6.42 21.09 18.77
N SER A 133 -6.53 20.53 17.58
CA SER A 133 -6.23 21.22 16.34
C SER A 133 -7.39 22.12 15.89
N ASP A 134 -7.08 23.07 15.00
CA ASP A 134 -8.09 23.90 14.30
C ASP A 134 -8.60 23.24 13.02
N SER A 135 -8.19 21.99 12.74
CA SER A 135 -8.58 21.28 11.53
C SER A 135 -9.89 20.53 11.67
N ASP A 136 -10.98 21.12 11.20
CA ASP A 136 -12.28 20.43 11.16
C ASP A 136 -12.23 19.17 10.30
N GLU A 137 -11.48 19.20 9.20
CA GLU A 137 -11.28 18.04 8.33
C GLU A 137 -10.64 16.86 9.07
N ALA A 138 -9.57 17.10 9.84
CA ALA A 138 -8.93 16.04 10.62
C ALA A 138 -9.87 15.44 11.67
N LYS A 139 -10.72 16.27 12.30
CA LYS A 139 -11.74 15.83 13.24
C LYS A 139 -12.84 15.00 12.56
N ASP A 140 -13.26 15.39 11.36
CA ASP A 140 -14.23 14.65 10.56
C ASP A 140 -13.70 13.27 10.16
N ILE A 141 -12.46 13.20 9.67
CA ILE A 141 -11.78 11.95 9.32
C ILE A 141 -11.64 11.06 10.56
N TYR A 142 -11.12 11.62 11.66
CA TYR A 142 -10.99 10.89 12.92
C TYR A 142 -12.32 10.31 13.39
N SER A 143 -13.40 11.12 13.32
CA SER A 143 -14.74 10.68 13.71
C SER A 143 -15.28 9.57 12.81
N ALA A 144 -15.00 9.62 11.50
CA ALA A 144 -15.40 8.60 10.55
C ALA A 144 -14.65 7.27 10.81
N LEU A 145 -13.33 7.32 10.97
CA LEU A 145 -12.49 6.16 11.25
C LEU A 145 -12.80 5.54 12.62
N SER A 146 -12.94 6.36 13.66
CA SER A 146 -13.27 5.89 15.02
C SER A 146 -14.65 5.22 15.09
N ARG A 147 -15.60 5.69 14.31
CA ARG A 147 -16.93 5.05 14.20
C ARG A 147 -16.84 3.69 13.53
N GLU A 148 -16.03 3.57 12.49
CA GLU A 148 -15.80 2.29 11.79
C GLU A 148 -15.06 1.29 12.67
N LEU A 149 -14.10 1.77 13.46
CA LEU A 149 -13.25 0.96 14.33
C LEU A 149 -13.79 0.87 15.77
N ALA A 150 -14.99 1.38 16.06
CA ALA A 150 -15.56 1.36 17.41
C ALA A 150 -15.53 -0.02 18.09
N PRO A 151 -15.83 -1.15 17.40
CA PRO A 151 -15.71 -2.47 18.00
C PRO A 151 -14.29 -2.85 18.40
N ASP A 152 -13.27 -2.27 17.75
CA ASP A 152 -11.85 -2.54 17.97
C ASP A 152 -11.26 -1.57 19.01
N LEU A 153 -11.87 -0.41 19.24
CA LEU A 153 -11.50 0.57 20.26
C LEU A 153 -12.05 0.22 21.65
N GLU A 154 -13.23 -0.42 21.71
CA GLU A 154 -13.94 -0.75 22.95
C GLU A 154 -13.53 -2.12 23.54
N ILE A 155 -12.37 -2.64 23.23
CA ILE A 155 -11.97 -3.98 23.67
C ILE A 155 -11.76 -4.01 25.20
N PRO A 156 -12.56 -4.76 25.96
CA PRO A 156 -12.31 -4.93 27.38
C PRO A 156 -11.10 -5.83 27.62
N VAL A 157 -10.53 -5.68 28.81
CA VAL A 157 -9.34 -6.42 29.28
C VAL A 157 -9.52 -7.96 29.27
N ASP A 158 -10.74 -8.46 29.19
CA ASP A 158 -11.03 -9.91 29.21
C ASP A 158 -11.04 -10.52 27.80
N ALA A 159 -10.00 -11.27 27.53
CA ALA A 159 -9.66 -11.89 26.25
C ALA A 159 -10.64 -12.98 25.70
N HIS A 160 -11.85 -13.11 26.25
CA HIS A 160 -12.77 -14.22 25.90
C HIS A 160 -13.96 -13.79 25.05
N ARG A 161 -14.00 -12.51 24.61
CA ARG A 161 -15.14 -12.01 23.84
C ARG A 161 -15.01 -12.34 22.37
N GLY A 162 -16.05 -12.98 21.83
CA GLY A 162 -16.20 -13.20 20.40
C GLY A 162 -17.00 -12.08 19.76
N HIS A 163 -16.55 -11.61 18.59
CA HIS A 163 -17.27 -10.69 17.74
C HIS A 163 -17.36 -11.26 16.33
N SER A 164 -18.53 -11.28 15.75
CA SER A 164 -18.75 -11.69 14.37
C SER A 164 -19.74 -10.75 13.70
N GLU A 165 -19.45 -10.32 12.50
CA GLU A 165 -20.33 -9.45 11.74
C GLU A 165 -20.19 -9.68 10.24
N ILE A 166 -21.24 -9.37 9.50
CA ILE A 166 -21.16 -9.09 8.07
C ILE A 166 -20.60 -7.69 7.95
N GLU A 167 -19.37 -7.57 7.45
CA GLU A 167 -18.68 -6.29 7.34
C GLU A 167 -19.25 -5.46 6.20
N SER A 168 -19.46 -6.07 5.02
CA SER A 168 -20.04 -5.39 3.87
C SER A 168 -20.81 -6.34 2.95
N VAL A 169 -21.79 -5.78 2.24
CA VAL A 169 -22.44 -6.39 1.07
C VAL A 169 -22.39 -5.35 -0.04
N TYR A 170 -21.88 -5.72 -1.20
CA TYR A 170 -21.70 -4.76 -2.28
C TYR A 170 -22.06 -5.32 -3.64
N THR A 171 -22.41 -4.41 -4.54
CA THR A 171 -22.58 -4.71 -5.97
C THR A 171 -21.93 -3.59 -6.79
N ARG A 172 -21.14 -3.99 -7.79
CA ARG A 172 -20.53 -3.11 -8.79
C ARG A 172 -21.09 -3.46 -10.15
N MET A 173 -21.54 -2.45 -10.87
CA MET A 173 -21.92 -2.53 -12.27
C MET A 173 -20.91 -1.71 -13.08
N LEU A 174 -20.35 -2.30 -14.13
CA LEU A 174 -19.33 -1.69 -14.97
C LEU A 174 -19.67 -1.93 -16.45
N GLY A 175 -19.90 -0.86 -17.18
CA GLY A 175 -20.00 -0.87 -18.63
C GLY A 175 -18.69 -0.41 -19.27
N ILE A 176 -18.20 -1.16 -20.26
CA ILE A 176 -17.04 -0.77 -21.06
C ILE A 176 -17.49 -0.69 -22.52
N THR A 177 -17.33 0.46 -23.15
CA THR A 177 -17.62 0.68 -24.56
C THR A 177 -16.32 0.82 -25.34
N GLY A 178 -16.14 -0.04 -26.33
CA GLY A 178 -14.88 -0.15 -27.07
C GLY A 178 -13.92 -1.21 -26.49
N PRO A 179 -12.86 -1.55 -27.23
CA PRO A 179 -11.96 -2.64 -26.87
C PRO A 179 -11.04 -2.25 -25.70
N PRO A 180 -11.15 -2.90 -24.53
CA PRO A 180 -10.25 -2.65 -23.42
C PRO A 180 -8.86 -3.24 -23.69
N LEU A 181 -7.79 -2.58 -23.21
CA LEU A 181 -6.45 -3.12 -23.21
C LEU A 181 -6.31 -4.15 -22.07
N ARG A 182 -5.76 -5.34 -22.36
CA ARG A 182 -5.87 -6.50 -21.47
C ARG A 182 -4.63 -7.40 -21.41
N ASP A 183 -3.49 -6.82 -21.51
CA ASP A 183 -2.22 -7.54 -21.34
C ASP A 183 -1.41 -6.89 -20.21
N PRO A 184 -1.69 -7.24 -18.95
CA PRO A 184 -1.08 -6.59 -17.79
C PRO A 184 0.41 -6.86 -17.63
N TYR A 185 0.95 -7.85 -18.37
CA TYR A 185 2.36 -8.24 -18.23
C TYR A 185 3.26 -7.60 -19.29
N HIS A 186 2.73 -7.28 -20.51
CA HIS A 186 3.53 -6.76 -21.61
C HIS A 186 3.06 -5.41 -22.12
N ALA A 187 1.77 -5.26 -22.39
CA ALA A 187 1.26 -4.13 -23.17
C ALA A 187 0.49 -3.08 -22.36
N GLY A 188 -0.06 -3.45 -21.21
CA GLY A 188 -0.88 -2.61 -20.35
C GLY A 188 -2.31 -3.12 -20.15
N GLN A 189 -3.08 -2.41 -19.34
CA GLN A 189 -4.46 -2.79 -19.01
C GLN A 189 -5.33 -1.57 -18.73
N THR A 190 -6.61 -1.65 -19.10
CA THR A 190 -7.60 -0.59 -18.90
C THR A 190 -7.93 -0.39 -17.42
N ILE A 191 -8.21 -1.48 -16.69
CA ILE A 191 -8.49 -1.45 -15.26
C ILE A 191 -7.29 -2.01 -14.51
N VAL A 192 -6.69 -1.22 -13.63
CA VAL A 192 -5.49 -1.57 -12.85
C VAL A 192 -5.81 -1.73 -11.37
N ASN A 193 -4.99 -2.49 -10.65
CA ASN A 193 -5.09 -2.68 -9.20
C ASN A 193 -6.48 -3.12 -8.75
N ASP A 194 -7.06 -4.08 -9.45
CA ASP A 194 -8.40 -4.60 -9.17
C ASP A 194 -8.43 -6.13 -9.07
N TYR A 195 -7.43 -6.69 -8.38
CA TYR A 195 -7.34 -8.11 -8.01
C TYR A 195 -7.37 -9.09 -9.20
N GLY A 196 -6.79 -8.69 -10.33
CA GLY A 196 -6.76 -9.55 -11.52
C GLY A 196 -8.16 -9.95 -12.02
N ARG A 197 -9.17 -9.13 -11.80
CA ARG A 197 -10.51 -9.39 -12.30
C ARG A 197 -10.52 -9.25 -13.82
N PRO A 198 -11.05 -10.25 -14.55
CA PRO A 198 -11.21 -10.14 -15.99
C PRO A 198 -12.38 -9.22 -16.31
N TYR A 199 -12.14 -8.24 -17.18
CA TYR A 199 -13.17 -7.35 -17.73
C TYR A 199 -13.18 -7.45 -19.24
N ALA A 200 -14.34 -7.31 -19.84
CA ALA A 200 -14.53 -7.31 -21.29
C ALA A 200 -15.37 -6.12 -21.75
N GLU A 201 -15.34 -5.84 -23.04
CA GLU A 201 -16.27 -4.89 -23.65
C GLU A 201 -17.71 -5.30 -23.39
N GLY A 202 -18.57 -4.36 -23.00
CA GLY A 202 -19.95 -4.60 -22.63
C GLY A 202 -20.21 -4.48 -21.13
N PHE A 203 -21.21 -5.20 -20.65
CA PHE A 203 -21.64 -5.16 -19.25
C PHE A 203 -20.87 -6.18 -18.40
N ASN A 204 -20.25 -5.70 -17.34
CA ASN A 204 -19.57 -6.48 -16.31
C ASN A 204 -20.21 -6.20 -14.97
N SER A 205 -20.27 -7.17 -14.08
CA SER A 205 -20.76 -6.95 -12.72
C SER A 205 -20.04 -7.82 -11.69
N ILE A 206 -20.03 -7.32 -10.46
CA ILE A 206 -19.50 -8.01 -9.29
C ILE A 206 -20.51 -7.83 -8.17
N THR A 207 -20.91 -8.92 -7.53
CA THR A 207 -21.71 -8.89 -6.31
C THR A 207 -21.01 -9.71 -5.25
N GLY A 208 -20.72 -9.11 -4.09
CA GLY A 208 -19.93 -9.74 -3.06
C GLY A 208 -20.38 -9.42 -1.66
N LEU A 209 -19.83 -10.16 -0.72
CA LEU A 209 -19.97 -9.93 0.70
C LEU A 209 -18.66 -10.19 1.44
N SER A 210 -18.47 -9.50 2.55
CA SER A 210 -17.39 -9.79 3.50
C SER A 210 -17.93 -10.06 4.89
N VAL A 211 -17.26 -11.00 5.58
CA VAL A 211 -17.56 -11.41 6.96
C VAL A 211 -16.28 -11.43 7.76
N ARG A 212 -16.30 -10.89 8.95
CA ARG A 212 -15.19 -10.97 9.88
C ARG A 212 -15.60 -11.56 11.22
N THR A 213 -14.66 -12.24 11.86
CA THR A 213 -14.85 -12.79 13.21
C THR A 213 -13.57 -12.67 14.01
N THR A 214 -13.72 -12.43 15.31
CA THR A 214 -12.61 -12.44 16.28
C THR A 214 -13.04 -13.21 17.53
N LEU A 215 -12.12 -13.99 18.11
CA LEU A 215 -12.34 -14.73 19.34
C LEU A 215 -11.03 -14.82 20.13
N GLY A 216 -10.89 -13.99 21.15
CA GLY A 216 -9.65 -13.89 21.89
C GLY A 216 -8.49 -13.50 20.96
N ARG A 217 -7.50 -14.39 20.85
CA ARG A 217 -6.34 -14.20 19.95
C ARG A 217 -6.57 -14.62 18.50
N TYR A 218 -7.69 -15.24 18.20
CA TYR A 218 -7.99 -15.76 16.86
C TYR A 218 -8.84 -14.77 16.08
N SER A 219 -8.62 -14.71 14.79
CA SER A 219 -9.44 -13.96 13.85
C SER A 219 -9.66 -14.74 12.58
N GLY A 220 -10.72 -14.42 11.87
CA GLY A 220 -11.06 -15.01 10.59
C GLY A 220 -11.73 -13.97 9.70
N TYR A 221 -11.42 -14.03 8.42
CA TYR A 221 -11.99 -13.14 7.42
C TYR A 221 -12.39 -13.94 6.18
N PHE A 222 -13.48 -13.56 5.59
CA PHE A 222 -13.95 -14.10 4.32
C PHE A 222 -14.54 -13.00 3.46
N ARG A 223 -14.12 -12.92 2.19
CA ARG A 223 -14.68 -12.07 1.14
C ARG A 223 -14.88 -12.89 -0.11
N GLY A 224 -16.13 -13.09 -0.50
CA GLY A 224 -16.51 -13.82 -1.70
C GLY A 224 -17.30 -12.95 -2.66
N GLU A 225 -17.10 -13.19 -3.97
CA GLU A 225 -17.70 -12.42 -5.05
C GLU A 225 -18.26 -13.33 -6.12
N TYR A 226 -19.45 -13.02 -6.60
CA TYR A 226 -19.93 -13.53 -7.88
C TYR A 226 -19.61 -12.49 -8.96
N GLN A 227 -18.90 -12.91 -9.99
CA GLN A 227 -18.44 -12.06 -11.08
C GLN A 227 -19.08 -12.49 -12.39
N HIS A 228 -19.59 -11.50 -13.14
CA HIS A 228 -20.02 -11.61 -14.53
C HIS A 228 -19.11 -10.75 -15.41
N ALA A 229 -18.65 -11.33 -16.54
CA ALA A 229 -17.98 -10.59 -17.61
C ALA A 229 -18.37 -11.20 -18.97
N PRO A 230 -18.54 -10.39 -20.02
CA PRO A 230 -18.85 -10.89 -21.36
C PRO A 230 -17.77 -11.77 -21.96
N THR A 231 -18.12 -12.45 -23.07
CA THR A 231 -17.17 -13.23 -23.88
C THR A 231 -16.09 -12.33 -24.47
N LEU A 232 -14.88 -12.85 -24.56
CA LEU A 232 -13.72 -12.14 -25.07
C LEU A 232 -12.91 -12.99 -26.03
N TRP A 233 -12.32 -12.36 -27.05
CA TRP A 233 -11.38 -13.01 -27.95
C TRP A 233 -10.00 -13.15 -27.29
N GLY A 234 -9.39 -14.32 -27.44
CA GLY A 234 -8.01 -14.58 -27.07
C GLY A 234 -7.01 -13.96 -28.05
N TYR A 235 -5.72 -14.19 -27.79
CA TYR A 235 -4.66 -13.75 -28.69
C TYR A 235 -4.75 -14.42 -30.06
N SER A 236 -4.45 -13.68 -31.13
CA SER A 236 -4.18 -14.29 -32.43
C SER A 236 -2.91 -15.16 -32.36
N THR A 237 -2.77 -16.10 -33.31
CA THR A 237 -1.58 -16.95 -33.41
C THR A 237 -0.28 -16.13 -33.48
N ALA A 238 -0.28 -15.04 -34.24
CA ALA A 238 0.87 -14.16 -34.38
C ALA A 238 1.27 -13.49 -33.06
N VAL A 239 0.27 -12.96 -32.32
CA VAL A 239 0.50 -12.34 -31.00
C VAL A 239 1.00 -13.38 -29.99
N ALA A 240 0.34 -14.54 -29.92
CA ALA A 240 0.74 -15.62 -29.00
C ALA A 240 2.17 -16.13 -29.28
N SER A 241 2.55 -16.26 -30.55
CA SER A 241 3.90 -16.63 -30.95
C SER A 241 4.93 -15.59 -30.52
N GLN A 242 4.61 -14.30 -30.72
CA GLN A 242 5.51 -13.21 -30.31
C GLN A 242 5.69 -13.17 -28.79
N LEU A 243 4.62 -13.33 -28.02
CA LEU A 243 4.70 -13.36 -26.56
C LEU A 243 5.44 -14.59 -26.05
N SER A 244 5.19 -15.77 -26.63
CA SER A 244 5.94 -16.99 -26.32
C SER A 244 7.43 -16.82 -26.57
N PHE A 245 7.80 -16.16 -27.67
CA PHE A 245 9.20 -15.85 -27.98
C PHE A 245 9.77 -14.86 -26.95
N GLN A 246 9.01 -13.84 -26.62
CA GLN A 246 9.42 -12.80 -25.67
C GLN A 246 9.63 -13.32 -24.24
N ASP A 247 8.81 -14.28 -23.84
CA ASP A 247 8.89 -14.90 -22.50
C ASP A 247 9.70 -16.18 -22.49
N GLU A 248 10.22 -16.59 -23.65
CA GLU A 248 10.93 -17.87 -23.84
C GLU A 248 10.11 -19.10 -23.40
N VAL A 249 8.79 -19.06 -23.52
CA VAL A 249 7.88 -20.14 -23.14
C VAL A 249 7.54 -20.99 -24.36
N PHE A 250 8.09 -22.22 -24.45
CA PHE A 250 7.92 -23.14 -25.59
C PHE A 250 7.49 -24.54 -25.12
N PRO A 251 6.71 -25.31 -25.95
CA PRO A 251 5.99 -24.89 -27.16
C PRO A 251 4.92 -23.86 -26.84
N LEU A 252 4.26 -23.28 -27.86
CA LEU A 252 3.21 -22.26 -27.81
C LEU A 252 2.06 -22.58 -26.82
N THR A 253 2.40 -22.87 -25.59
CA THR A 253 1.47 -23.12 -24.48
C THR A 253 1.36 -21.89 -23.59
N TYR A 254 1.67 -20.69 -24.17
CA TYR A 254 1.50 -19.46 -23.43
C TYR A 254 0.05 -19.37 -22.95
N TYR A 255 -0.13 -19.69 -21.71
CA TYR A 255 -1.42 -19.67 -21.05
C TYR A 255 -1.52 -18.39 -20.23
N ASN A 256 -2.16 -17.39 -20.81
CA ASN A 256 -2.71 -16.32 -20.01
C ASN A 256 -4.18 -16.65 -19.75
N PRO A 257 -4.60 -16.92 -18.51
CA PRO A 257 -5.99 -17.27 -18.21
C PRO A 257 -6.98 -16.15 -18.55
N THR A 258 -6.51 -14.92 -18.75
CA THR A 258 -7.33 -13.77 -19.15
C THR A 258 -7.35 -13.56 -20.67
N LEU A 259 -6.38 -14.12 -21.40
CA LEU A 259 -6.25 -14.02 -22.85
C LEU A 259 -5.65 -15.32 -23.42
N PRO A 260 -6.40 -16.43 -23.47
CA PRO A 260 -5.89 -17.70 -23.99
C PRO A 260 -5.61 -17.62 -25.47
N TYR A 261 -4.63 -18.42 -25.90
CA TYR A 261 -4.25 -18.58 -27.28
C TYR A 261 -5.36 -19.28 -28.09
N GLY A 262 -5.73 -18.67 -29.23
CA GLY A 262 -6.59 -19.30 -30.25
C GLY A 262 -8.02 -19.61 -29.81
N ALA A 263 -8.40 -19.29 -28.58
CA ALA A 263 -9.71 -19.56 -28.05
C ALA A 263 -10.47 -18.26 -27.75
N THR A 264 -11.79 -18.31 -27.80
CA THR A 264 -12.65 -17.30 -27.22
C THR A 264 -12.75 -17.59 -25.73
N LEU A 265 -12.42 -16.62 -24.87
CA LEU A 265 -12.80 -16.69 -23.48
C LEU A 265 -14.31 -16.69 -23.41
N GLN A 266 -14.88 -17.79 -22.91
CA GLN A 266 -16.28 -17.83 -22.55
C GLN A 266 -16.58 -16.71 -21.56
N GLY A 267 -17.81 -16.19 -21.59
CA GLY A 267 -18.24 -15.25 -20.56
C GLY A 267 -17.96 -15.81 -19.17
N VAL A 268 -17.50 -14.96 -18.28
CA VAL A 268 -17.22 -15.35 -16.90
C VAL A 268 -18.50 -15.19 -16.10
N ASP A 269 -19.00 -16.30 -15.56
CA ASP A 269 -20.08 -16.37 -14.58
C ASP A 269 -19.60 -17.28 -13.47
N THR A 270 -18.88 -16.71 -12.50
CA THR A 270 -18.18 -17.51 -11.50
C THR A 270 -18.16 -16.87 -10.12
N PHE A 271 -18.18 -17.74 -9.10
CA PHE A 271 -17.89 -17.32 -7.73
C PHE A 271 -16.38 -17.36 -7.49
N ARG A 272 -15.84 -16.26 -6.94
CA ARG A 272 -14.43 -16.12 -6.59
C ARG A 272 -14.29 -15.85 -5.10
N ILE A 273 -13.35 -16.53 -4.48
CA ILE A 273 -12.89 -16.17 -3.13
C ILE A 273 -11.79 -15.13 -3.30
N GLN A 274 -12.10 -13.89 -2.90
CA GLN A 274 -11.15 -12.79 -2.97
C GLN A 274 -10.18 -12.82 -1.80
N GLU A 275 -10.71 -13.01 -0.60
CA GLU A 275 -9.95 -13.21 0.63
C GLU A 275 -10.62 -14.29 1.48
N ALA A 276 -9.82 -15.16 2.06
CA ALA A 276 -10.28 -16.15 3.05
C ALA A 276 -9.09 -16.61 3.89
N TYR A 277 -9.02 -16.20 5.13
CA TYR A 277 -7.93 -16.57 6.02
C TYR A 277 -8.40 -16.76 7.47
N LEU A 278 -7.65 -17.58 8.16
CA LEU A 278 -7.67 -17.70 9.61
C LEU A 278 -6.34 -17.18 10.16
N ALA A 279 -6.39 -16.48 11.26
CA ALA A 279 -5.21 -15.92 11.88
C ALA A 279 -5.22 -16.05 13.40
N ALA A 280 -4.04 -15.96 13.99
CA ALA A 280 -3.86 -15.94 15.43
C ALA A 280 -2.77 -14.95 15.81
N ASN A 281 -3.03 -14.11 16.80
CA ASN A 281 -2.08 -13.13 17.29
C ASN A 281 -1.29 -13.69 18.50
N PHE A 282 0.04 -13.63 18.39
CA PHE A 282 0.97 -13.98 19.47
C PHE A 282 2.04 -12.89 19.59
N ALA A 283 2.04 -12.20 20.72
CA ALA A 283 3.01 -11.13 21.00
C ALA A 283 3.13 -10.10 19.86
N SER A 284 1.99 -9.62 19.37
CA SER A 284 1.87 -8.68 18.25
C SER A 284 2.37 -9.23 16.89
N HIS A 285 2.43 -10.55 16.74
CA HIS A 285 2.57 -11.21 15.45
C HIS A 285 1.24 -11.83 15.05
N GLU A 286 0.70 -11.39 13.93
CA GLU A 286 -0.43 -12.03 13.29
C GLU A 286 0.09 -13.15 12.39
N ILE A 287 -0.16 -14.40 12.80
CA ILE A 287 0.18 -15.59 12.01
C ILE A 287 -1.09 -16.01 11.29
N SER A 288 -1.10 -15.93 9.98
CA SER A 288 -2.28 -16.26 9.18
C SER A 288 -2.00 -17.34 8.14
N ILE A 289 -3.06 -18.09 7.81
CA ILE A 289 -3.08 -19.07 6.73
C ILE A 289 -4.32 -18.85 5.88
N GLY A 290 -4.13 -18.79 4.58
CA GLY A 290 -5.22 -18.57 3.63
C GLY A 290 -4.85 -17.59 2.54
N LYS A 291 -5.80 -16.75 2.15
CA LYS A 291 -5.72 -15.80 1.07
C LYS A 291 -6.01 -14.40 1.61
N SER A 292 -5.02 -13.55 1.67
CA SER A 292 -5.13 -12.17 2.19
C SER A 292 -4.44 -11.18 1.28
N ASP A 293 -4.78 -9.92 1.43
CA ASP A 293 -4.14 -8.81 0.74
C ASP A 293 -2.66 -8.67 1.11
N GLU A 294 -1.87 -8.17 0.14
CA GLU A 294 -0.46 -7.83 0.31
C GLU A 294 -0.12 -6.58 -0.48
N TRP A 295 0.67 -5.68 0.12
CA TRP A 295 1.16 -4.48 -0.55
C TRP A 295 2.45 -3.99 0.10
N TYR A 296 3.50 -3.85 -0.70
CA TYR A 296 4.75 -3.22 -0.30
C TYR A 296 4.98 -1.93 -1.08
N GLY A 297 5.50 -0.93 -0.38
CA GLY A 297 5.75 0.40 -0.92
C GLY A 297 4.73 1.47 -0.50
N PRO A 298 5.18 2.74 -0.41
CA PRO A 298 4.37 3.89 0.00
C PRO A 298 3.47 4.44 -1.12
N GLY A 299 3.61 3.92 -2.34
CA GLY A 299 2.84 4.34 -3.50
C GLY A 299 1.33 4.17 -3.33
N ARG A 300 0.56 4.96 -4.07
CA ARG A 300 -0.88 4.82 -4.22
C ARG A 300 -1.23 4.07 -5.49
N GLY A 301 -0.53 4.42 -6.58
CA GLY A 301 -0.83 3.89 -7.89
C GLY A 301 -0.30 2.49 -8.15
N GLY A 302 0.61 2.00 -7.32
CA GLY A 302 1.19 0.66 -7.43
C GLY A 302 2.22 0.43 -6.33
N GLY A 303 2.63 -0.81 -6.16
CA GLY A 303 3.76 -1.23 -5.34
C GLY A 303 4.70 -2.05 -6.22
N MET A 304 6.01 -1.76 -6.16
CA MET A 304 6.98 -2.47 -7.01
C MET A 304 7.06 -3.95 -6.64
N GLY A 305 7.11 -4.25 -5.33
CA GLY A 305 7.15 -5.60 -4.82
C GLY A 305 5.79 -6.29 -4.82
N TYR A 306 4.80 -5.72 -4.16
CA TYR A 306 3.43 -6.25 -4.13
C TYR A 306 2.39 -5.17 -4.28
N SER A 307 1.33 -5.47 -5.03
CA SER A 307 0.13 -4.67 -5.16
C SER A 307 -1.10 -5.57 -5.29
N ASN A 308 -2.30 -4.99 -5.30
CA ASN A 308 -3.53 -5.71 -5.60
C ASN A 308 -3.85 -5.77 -7.11
N ASN A 309 -2.84 -5.69 -7.97
CA ASN A 309 -3.05 -5.80 -9.41
C ASN A 309 -3.38 -7.23 -9.85
N ALA A 310 -2.75 -8.24 -9.22
CA ALA A 310 -3.12 -9.65 -9.39
C ALA A 310 -4.11 -10.11 -8.32
N GLU A 311 -4.70 -11.27 -8.54
CA GLU A 311 -5.47 -11.97 -7.50
C GLU A 311 -4.57 -12.38 -6.34
N ASN A 312 -5.05 -12.22 -5.10
CA ASN A 312 -4.35 -12.64 -3.89
C ASN A 312 -3.96 -14.11 -3.93
N ILE A 313 -2.84 -14.47 -3.34
CA ILE A 313 -2.30 -15.84 -3.31
C ILE A 313 -2.65 -16.57 -2.01
N TYR A 314 -2.76 -17.88 -2.06
CA TYR A 314 -2.82 -18.71 -0.85
C TYR A 314 -1.44 -18.77 -0.22
N SER A 315 -1.36 -18.37 1.05
CA SER A 315 -0.09 -18.21 1.76
C SER A 315 -0.20 -18.55 3.25
N ILE A 316 0.95 -18.81 3.84
CA ILE A 316 1.20 -18.68 5.27
C ILE A 316 1.95 -17.37 5.46
N ARG A 317 1.52 -16.56 6.44
CA ARG A 317 2.08 -15.24 6.69
C ARG A 317 2.37 -15.04 8.17
N ILE A 318 3.45 -14.34 8.46
CA ILE A 318 3.81 -13.86 9.79
C ILE A 318 4.04 -12.35 9.69
N ASN A 319 3.09 -11.57 10.18
CA ASN A 319 3.12 -10.11 10.12
C ASN A 319 3.31 -9.52 11.52
N ARG A 320 4.33 -8.71 11.69
CA ARG A 320 4.49 -7.90 12.90
C ARG A 320 3.56 -6.68 12.81
N VAL A 321 2.34 -6.81 13.32
CA VAL A 321 1.27 -5.80 13.17
C VAL A 321 1.47 -4.56 14.04
N GLU A 322 2.09 -4.73 15.21
CA GLU A 322 2.48 -3.62 16.07
C GLU A 322 3.99 -3.40 15.99
N PRO A 323 4.47 -2.16 15.94
CA PRO A 323 5.90 -1.88 15.83
C PRO A 323 6.71 -2.49 16.99
N ALA A 324 7.84 -3.12 16.68
CA ALA A 324 8.77 -3.66 17.65
C ALA A 324 9.84 -2.63 18.00
N TYR A 325 10.18 -2.56 19.30
CA TYR A 325 11.32 -1.80 19.77
C TYR A 325 12.40 -2.77 20.22
N ILE A 326 13.47 -2.89 19.43
CA ILE A 326 14.60 -3.76 19.71
C ILE A 326 15.68 -2.91 20.40
N PRO A 327 16.10 -3.24 21.62
CA PRO A 327 17.16 -2.51 22.34
C PRO A 327 18.40 -2.32 21.45
N PHE A 328 19.04 -1.16 21.53
CA PHE A 328 20.16 -0.69 20.72
C PHE A 328 19.81 -0.42 19.25
N VAL A 329 19.11 -1.32 18.55
CA VAL A 329 18.74 -1.16 17.12
C VAL A 329 17.74 -0.02 16.96
N SER A 330 16.66 -0.03 17.71
CA SER A 330 15.61 0.99 17.61
C SER A 330 16.03 2.38 18.11
N ARG A 331 17.19 2.48 18.80
CA ARG A 331 17.77 3.78 19.12
C ARG A 331 18.19 4.56 17.87
N PHE A 332 18.58 3.87 16.82
CA PHE A 332 19.08 4.47 15.57
C PHE A 332 18.05 4.33 14.43
N LEU A 333 17.40 3.18 14.33
CA LEU A 333 16.49 2.86 13.25
C LEU A 333 15.02 3.11 13.60
N GLY A 334 14.71 3.50 14.84
CA GLY A 334 13.35 3.66 15.33
C GLY A 334 12.61 2.33 15.50
N PRO A 335 11.28 2.38 15.66
CA PRO A 335 10.44 1.19 15.66
C PRO A 335 10.52 0.45 14.34
N ILE A 336 10.32 -0.87 14.39
CA ILE A 336 10.51 -1.79 13.26
C ILE A 336 9.23 -2.58 13.05
N ARG A 337 8.76 -2.68 11.80
CA ARG A 337 7.78 -3.67 11.35
C ARG A 337 8.45 -4.64 10.39
N TYR A 338 7.96 -5.88 10.35
CA TYR A 338 8.37 -6.89 9.39
C TYR A 338 7.24 -7.83 9.05
N ASP A 339 7.36 -8.43 7.88
CA ASP A 339 6.38 -9.33 7.31
C ASP A 339 7.09 -10.45 6.56
N PHE A 340 6.62 -11.67 6.73
CA PHE A 340 7.10 -12.86 6.02
C PHE A 340 5.90 -13.58 5.41
N LEU A 341 5.98 -13.85 4.12
CA LEU A 341 4.94 -14.53 3.37
C LEU A 341 5.56 -15.72 2.62
N TYR A 342 4.89 -16.86 2.68
CA TYR A 342 5.19 -18.03 1.87
C TYR A 342 3.92 -18.52 1.19
N GLY A 343 3.90 -18.59 -0.14
CA GLY A 343 2.71 -18.92 -0.91
C GLY A 343 2.99 -19.68 -2.19
N SER A 344 1.93 -19.95 -2.96
CA SER A 344 2.01 -20.63 -4.24
C SER A 344 1.32 -19.82 -5.32
N LEU A 345 2.01 -19.63 -6.45
CA LEU A 345 1.53 -18.93 -7.62
C LEU A 345 0.78 -19.87 -8.56
N GLN A 346 -0.13 -19.30 -9.33
CA GLN A 346 -0.97 -20.02 -10.28
C GLN A 346 -0.88 -19.41 -11.68
N GLY A 347 -1.19 -20.23 -12.71
CA GLY A 347 -1.21 -19.77 -14.11
C GLY A 347 0.16 -19.79 -14.78
N HIS A 348 1.19 -20.31 -14.13
CA HIS A 348 2.50 -20.52 -14.74
C HIS A 348 2.53 -21.80 -15.58
N THR A 349 3.28 -21.76 -16.67
CA THR A 349 3.51 -22.91 -17.55
C THR A 349 4.96 -23.36 -17.58
N ALA A 350 5.87 -22.47 -17.24
CA ALA A 350 7.29 -22.74 -17.08
C ALA A 350 7.76 -22.17 -15.72
N TYR A 351 7.84 -22.90 -14.74
CA TYR A 351 7.38 -24.11 -14.17
C TYR A 351 5.94 -24.00 -13.62
N ASN A 352 5.16 -25.09 -13.63
CA ASN A 352 3.76 -25.01 -13.17
C ASN A 352 3.70 -24.95 -11.65
N SER A 353 2.87 -24.02 -11.14
CA SER A 353 2.63 -23.81 -9.71
C SER A 353 3.90 -23.60 -8.89
N PRO A 354 4.74 -22.62 -9.21
CA PRO A 354 5.90 -22.31 -8.39
C PRO A 354 5.49 -21.75 -7.03
N TYR A 355 6.43 -21.72 -6.11
CA TYR A 355 6.27 -21.10 -4.81
C TYR A 355 6.83 -19.68 -4.84
N THR A 356 6.33 -18.86 -3.94
CA THR A 356 6.93 -17.55 -3.66
C THR A 356 7.09 -17.36 -2.17
N HIS A 357 8.14 -16.70 -1.76
CA HIS A 357 8.24 -16.15 -0.42
C HIS A 357 8.69 -14.70 -0.50
N SER A 358 8.25 -13.91 0.47
CA SER A 358 8.65 -12.51 0.60
C SER A 358 8.98 -12.21 2.04
N GLU A 359 10.00 -11.40 2.24
CA GLU A 359 10.34 -10.79 3.49
C GLU A 359 10.41 -9.28 3.34
N GLY A 360 9.65 -8.58 4.17
CA GLY A 360 9.63 -7.13 4.23
C GLY A 360 10.05 -6.62 5.60
N PHE A 361 10.84 -5.55 5.63
CA PHE A 361 11.25 -4.83 6.85
C PHE A 361 11.03 -3.35 6.64
N SER A 362 10.39 -2.69 7.59
CA SER A 362 10.22 -1.24 7.58
C SER A 362 10.71 -0.64 8.90
N PHE A 363 11.41 0.47 8.80
CA PHE A 363 12.08 1.19 9.88
C PHE A 363 11.63 2.64 9.89
N LYS A 364 11.41 3.20 11.09
CA LYS A 364 10.96 4.59 11.24
C LYS A 364 11.84 5.37 12.18
N PRO A 365 13.04 5.83 11.74
CA PRO A 365 13.99 6.54 12.59
C PRO A 365 13.43 7.82 13.19
N THR A 366 12.51 8.48 12.49
CA THR A 366 11.82 9.67 12.99
C THR A 366 10.34 9.64 12.60
N SER A 367 9.51 10.47 13.20
CA SER A 367 8.11 10.62 12.80
C SER A 367 7.93 11.06 11.33
N ASN A 368 8.95 11.69 10.75
CA ASN A 368 8.93 12.22 9.39
C ASN A 368 9.60 11.32 8.35
N PHE A 369 10.37 10.33 8.77
CA PHE A 369 11.14 9.48 7.85
C PHE A 369 10.94 8.00 8.16
N GLU A 370 10.57 7.27 7.12
CA GLU A 370 10.45 5.82 7.09
C GLU A 370 11.22 5.29 5.88
N PHE A 371 11.83 4.13 6.02
CA PHE A 371 12.40 3.38 4.90
C PHE A 371 12.20 1.88 5.11
N GLY A 372 12.18 1.14 4.01
CA GLY A 372 11.97 -0.30 4.04
C GLY A 372 12.80 -1.04 3.01
N PHE A 373 13.02 -2.31 3.28
CA PHE A 373 13.59 -3.29 2.37
C PHE A 373 12.63 -4.45 2.23
N GLU A 374 12.59 -4.99 1.02
CA GLU A 374 11.83 -6.18 0.73
C GLU A 374 12.66 -7.09 -0.17
N ARG A 375 12.43 -8.39 -0.03
CA ARG A 375 12.93 -9.39 -0.96
C ARG A 375 11.85 -10.40 -1.25
N THR A 376 11.54 -10.57 -2.54
CA THR A 376 10.60 -11.57 -3.04
C THR A 376 11.35 -12.56 -3.92
N ILE A 377 11.08 -13.84 -3.72
CA ILE A 377 11.70 -14.93 -4.48
C ILE A 377 10.61 -15.83 -5.03
N VAL A 378 10.70 -16.14 -6.34
CA VAL A 378 9.86 -17.14 -7.00
C VAL A 378 10.74 -18.34 -7.32
N PHE A 379 10.33 -19.54 -6.90
CA PHE A 379 11.19 -20.73 -6.98
C PHE A 379 10.40 -22.04 -7.05
N GLY A 380 11.07 -23.09 -7.51
CA GLY A 380 10.48 -24.43 -7.58
C GLY A 380 9.34 -24.53 -8.60
N GLY A 381 8.38 -25.39 -8.32
CA GLY A 381 7.27 -25.70 -9.22
C GLY A 381 7.38 -27.08 -9.84
N LYS A 382 6.31 -27.55 -10.50
CA LYS A 382 6.29 -28.86 -11.17
C LYS A 382 7.18 -28.85 -12.40
N GLY A 383 8.18 -29.73 -12.41
CA GLY A 383 9.17 -29.83 -13.47
C GLY A 383 10.51 -29.17 -13.13
N HIS A 384 10.57 -28.38 -12.09
CA HIS A 384 11.79 -27.81 -11.53
C HIS A 384 12.52 -28.86 -10.66
N GLU A 385 13.85 -28.70 -10.50
CA GLU A 385 14.61 -29.48 -9.52
C GLU A 385 14.02 -29.35 -8.11
N PRO A 386 14.06 -30.43 -7.28
CA PRO A 386 13.47 -30.37 -5.96
C PRO A 386 14.08 -29.29 -5.08
N VAL A 387 13.23 -28.45 -4.48
CA VAL A 387 13.64 -27.48 -3.48
C VAL A 387 14.14 -28.20 -2.25
N THR A 388 15.39 -27.98 -1.87
CA THR A 388 15.99 -28.50 -0.64
C THR A 388 15.97 -27.43 0.45
N TRP A 389 16.12 -27.86 1.72
CA TRP A 389 16.28 -26.90 2.81
C TRP A 389 17.50 -25.97 2.58
N HIS A 390 18.55 -26.47 1.94
CA HIS A 390 19.71 -25.66 1.59
C HIS A 390 19.38 -24.59 0.55
N THR A 391 18.69 -24.94 -0.54
CA THR A 391 18.28 -23.98 -1.58
C THR A 391 17.27 -22.97 -1.07
N PHE A 392 16.34 -23.38 -0.19
CA PHE A 392 15.42 -22.47 0.48
C PHE A 392 16.16 -21.44 1.33
N LEU A 393 17.08 -21.88 2.21
CA LEU A 393 17.89 -20.96 3.02
C LEU A 393 18.83 -20.09 2.16
N LYS A 394 19.36 -20.63 1.06
CA LYS A 394 20.15 -19.87 0.09
C LYS A 394 19.32 -18.75 -0.51
N GLY A 395 18.11 -19.04 -0.97
CA GLY A 395 17.17 -18.04 -1.47
C GLY A 395 16.94 -16.91 -0.45
N PHE A 396 16.80 -17.27 0.84
CA PHE A 396 16.48 -16.33 1.90
C PHE A 396 17.69 -15.46 2.30
N PHE A 397 18.88 -16.02 2.43
CA PHE A 397 20.04 -15.35 3.04
C PHE A 397 21.18 -15.04 2.07
N ASP A 398 21.17 -15.59 0.86
CA ASP A 398 22.28 -15.36 -0.07
C ASP A 398 22.21 -13.97 -0.70
N ILE A 399 23.30 -13.23 -0.55
CA ILE A 399 23.49 -11.89 -1.12
C ILE A 399 24.32 -11.93 -2.41
N ASN A 400 24.79 -13.11 -2.83
CA ASN A 400 25.61 -13.23 -4.04
C ASN A 400 24.74 -13.37 -5.27
N ASP A 401 25.26 -12.93 -6.41
CA ASP A 401 24.64 -13.18 -7.70
C ASP A 401 24.63 -14.69 -7.99
N THR A 402 23.54 -15.19 -8.57
CA THR A 402 23.44 -16.58 -9.00
C THR A 402 24.08 -16.73 -10.38
N THR A 403 24.96 -17.69 -10.53
CA THR A 403 25.57 -18.02 -11.83
C THR A 403 24.61 -18.85 -12.68
N GLU A 404 24.74 -18.78 -14.02
CA GLU A 404 23.89 -19.56 -14.94
C GLU A 404 23.91 -21.08 -14.65
N PRO A 405 25.07 -21.74 -14.35
CA PRO A 405 25.08 -23.14 -13.95
C PRO A 405 24.35 -23.44 -12.65
N GLU A 406 24.25 -22.47 -11.74
CA GLU A 406 23.49 -22.65 -10.49
C GLU A 406 21.99 -22.57 -10.73
N LYS A 407 21.53 -21.73 -11.67
CA LYS A 407 20.12 -21.57 -12.04
C LYS A 407 19.52 -22.84 -12.63
N ILE A 408 20.30 -23.59 -13.41
CA ILE A 408 19.86 -24.83 -14.08
C ILE A 408 19.95 -26.06 -13.16
N GLY A 409 20.52 -25.93 -11.96
CA GLY A 409 20.83 -27.02 -11.07
C GLY A 409 20.09 -27.02 -9.74
N ARG A 410 20.41 -28.03 -8.91
CA ARG A 410 19.86 -28.20 -7.55
C ARG A 410 20.16 -27.04 -6.59
N ASN A 411 21.03 -26.12 -6.96
CA ASN A 411 21.45 -25.00 -6.15
C ASN A 411 20.74 -23.69 -6.54
N ASP A 412 19.76 -23.76 -7.44
CA ASP A 412 18.99 -22.59 -7.86
C ASP A 412 18.22 -22.00 -6.66
N PRO A 413 18.50 -20.73 -6.27
CA PRO A 413 17.75 -20.05 -5.22
C PRO A 413 16.41 -19.50 -5.71
N GLY A 414 16.12 -19.56 -7.01
CA GLY A 414 14.95 -18.96 -7.68
C GLY A 414 15.19 -17.55 -8.21
N ALA A 415 14.16 -17.01 -8.85
CA ALA A 415 14.12 -15.62 -9.32
C ALA A 415 14.02 -14.67 -8.13
N ARG A 416 15.00 -13.77 -7.98
CA ARG A 416 15.13 -12.88 -6.82
C ARG A 416 14.87 -11.44 -7.20
N PHE A 417 13.96 -10.83 -6.49
CA PHE A 417 13.58 -9.42 -6.61
C PHE A 417 13.80 -8.74 -5.26
N SER A 418 14.48 -7.62 -5.24
CA SER A 418 14.79 -6.89 -4.01
C SER A 418 14.33 -5.45 -4.15
N ALA A 419 13.52 -5.01 -3.21
CA ALA A 419 12.96 -3.66 -3.21
C ALA A 419 13.55 -2.79 -2.09
N PHE A 420 13.53 -1.50 -2.32
CA PHE A 420 13.80 -0.47 -1.32
C PHE A 420 12.80 0.65 -1.49
N ASN A 421 12.18 1.03 -0.38
CA ASN A 421 11.22 2.13 -0.36
C ASN A 421 11.53 3.12 0.76
N PHE A 422 11.05 4.34 0.62
CA PHE A 422 11.09 5.33 1.68
C PHE A 422 9.92 6.31 1.57
N SER A 423 9.58 6.93 2.70
CA SER A 423 8.70 8.10 2.76
C SER A 423 9.31 9.17 3.65
N TYR A 424 9.18 10.43 3.24
CA TYR A 424 9.75 11.57 3.93
C TYR A 424 8.80 12.76 3.92
N ARG A 425 8.32 13.15 5.11
CA ARG A 425 7.63 14.41 5.32
C ARG A 425 8.66 15.49 5.57
N VAL A 426 8.64 16.54 4.78
CA VAL A 426 9.62 17.64 4.90
C VAL A 426 9.39 18.37 6.23
N PRO A 427 10.37 18.41 7.18
CA PRO A 427 10.14 18.83 8.55
C PRO A 427 9.45 20.17 8.76
N PHE A 428 9.85 21.20 8.01
CA PHE A 428 9.30 22.56 8.15
C PHE A 428 7.91 22.73 7.53
N VAL A 429 7.50 21.78 6.68
CA VAL A 429 6.22 21.74 5.97
C VAL A 429 5.62 20.33 6.03
N ARG A 430 5.81 19.65 7.16
CA ARG A 430 5.43 18.25 7.35
C ARG A 430 3.94 17.96 7.19
N ASN A 431 3.11 18.97 7.41
CA ASN A 431 1.66 18.92 7.23
C ASN A 431 1.22 19.28 5.80
N TRP A 432 2.16 19.51 4.90
CA TRP A 432 1.88 19.95 3.53
C TRP A 432 2.54 19.07 2.47
N LEU A 433 3.81 18.66 2.65
CA LEU A 433 4.61 18.03 1.61
C LEU A 433 5.23 16.70 2.09
N THR A 434 4.92 15.64 1.35
CA THR A 434 5.50 14.31 1.52
C THR A 434 6.15 13.85 0.21
N PHE A 435 7.43 13.46 0.28
CA PHE A 435 8.13 12.74 -0.77
C PHE A 435 8.15 11.25 -0.43
N TYR A 436 8.09 10.41 -1.44
CA TYR A 436 8.28 8.98 -1.26
C TYR A 436 8.80 8.34 -2.56
N SER A 437 9.37 7.18 -2.44
CA SER A 437 9.74 6.36 -3.59
C SER A 437 9.65 4.89 -3.22
N ASP A 438 9.31 4.11 -4.21
CA ASP A 438 9.47 2.67 -4.23
C ASP A 438 10.44 2.30 -5.35
N SER A 439 11.19 1.23 -5.20
CA SER A 439 12.14 0.77 -6.21
C SER A 439 12.40 -0.72 -6.07
N GLU A 440 12.69 -1.38 -7.21
CA GLU A 440 12.94 -2.81 -7.24
C GLU A 440 14.05 -3.14 -8.23
N ALA A 441 14.93 -4.05 -7.85
CA ALA A 441 15.99 -4.59 -8.69
C ALA A 441 15.86 -6.11 -8.79
N HIS A 442 16.02 -6.61 -10.00
CA HIS A 442 16.07 -8.04 -10.28
C HIS A 442 17.50 -8.54 -10.19
N ASP A 443 17.73 -9.65 -9.50
CA ASP A 443 19.02 -10.30 -9.25
C ASP A 443 20.07 -9.45 -8.52
N ASP A 444 19.79 -8.23 -8.13
CA ASP A 444 20.68 -7.40 -7.33
C ASP A 444 20.29 -7.46 -5.85
N VAL A 445 21.28 -7.24 -4.98
CA VAL A 445 21.06 -7.30 -3.52
C VAL A 445 20.08 -6.24 -3.06
N THR A 446 20.20 -5.03 -3.59
CA THR A 446 19.27 -3.93 -3.34
C THR A 446 19.26 -2.95 -4.51
N PRO A 447 18.15 -2.20 -4.71
CA PRO A 447 18.14 -1.09 -5.67
C PRO A 447 19.17 0.01 -5.35
N ILE A 448 19.56 0.16 -4.09
CA ILE A 448 20.55 1.16 -3.65
C ILE A 448 21.94 0.80 -4.19
N SER A 449 22.30 -0.50 -4.24
CA SER A 449 23.59 -0.95 -4.77
C SER A 449 23.68 -0.82 -6.29
N ALA A 450 22.53 -0.83 -6.96
CA ALA A 450 22.45 -0.80 -8.43
C ALA A 450 21.32 0.15 -8.93
N PRO A 451 21.33 1.44 -8.60
CA PRO A 451 20.19 2.34 -8.86
C PRO A 451 19.91 2.55 -10.36
N ARG A 452 20.91 2.34 -11.23
CA ARG A 452 20.74 2.44 -12.68
C ARG A 452 20.10 1.20 -13.31
N ARG A 453 19.97 0.12 -12.54
CA ARG A 453 19.37 -1.15 -12.91
C ARG A 453 18.03 -1.39 -12.23
N ALA A 454 17.62 -0.49 -11.37
CA ALA A 454 16.38 -0.57 -10.62
C ALA A 454 15.20 0.05 -11.37
N ALA A 455 14.06 -0.61 -11.30
CA ALA A 455 12.77 0.00 -11.55
C ALA A 455 12.44 0.95 -10.39
N MET A 456 11.69 2.02 -10.66
CA MET A 456 11.41 3.06 -9.66
C MET A 456 10.01 3.63 -9.80
N ARG A 457 9.39 3.97 -8.65
CA ARG A 457 8.13 4.71 -8.53
C ARG A 457 8.28 5.85 -7.52
N PRO A 458 8.92 6.97 -7.90
CA PRO A 458 8.94 8.17 -7.08
C PRO A 458 7.59 8.88 -7.07
N GLY A 459 7.24 9.49 -5.95
CA GLY A 459 6.00 10.23 -5.78
C GLY A 459 6.11 11.44 -4.88
N ILE A 460 5.19 12.37 -5.09
CA ILE A 460 5.00 13.59 -4.30
C ILE A 460 3.53 13.67 -3.91
N TYR A 461 3.27 14.02 -2.66
CA TYR A 461 1.94 14.33 -2.17
C TYR A 461 1.90 15.71 -1.51
N LEU A 462 1.05 16.57 -2.04
CA LEU A 462 0.66 17.84 -1.43
C LEU A 462 -0.69 17.65 -0.75
N SER A 463 -0.73 17.77 0.57
CA SER A 463 -1.96 17.55 1.33
C SER A 463 -3.03 18.62 1.06
N HIS A 464 -2.63 19.86 0.74
CA HIS A 464 -3.56 20.96 0.44
C HIS A 464 -2.88 22.05 -0.40
N PHE A 465 -3.67 22.98 -0.91
CA PHE A 465 -3.18 24.19 -1.59
C PHE A 465 -3.46 25.44 -0.75
N PRO A 466 -2.63 26.48 -0.81
CA PRO A 466 -2.94 27.77 -0.22
C PRO A 466 -4.29 28.29 -0.72
N GLY A 467 -5.22 28.60 0.21
CA GLY A 467 -6.58 29.02 -0.10
C GLY A 467 -7.56 27.91 -0.49
N ALA A 468 -7.12 26.65 -0.59
CA ALA A 468 -7.97 25.50 -0.88
C ALA A 468 -7.60 24.29 0.02
N PRO A 469 -7.89 24.33 1.32
CA PRO A 469 -7.43 23.33 2.29
C PRO A 469 -7.97 21.93 2.02
N LYS A 470 -9.13 21.79 1.38
CA LYS A 470 -9.75 20.52 1.02
C LYS A 470 -9.29 19.94 -0.32
N LEU A 471 -8.37 20.61 -1.04
CA LEU A 471 -7.85 20.14 -2.31
C LEU A 471 -6.45 19.58 -2.11
N SER A 472 -6.25 18.30 -2.41
CA SER A 472 -4.95 17.64 -2.37
C SER A 472 -4.49 17.22 -3.77
N TRP A 473 -3.19 17.11 -3.95
CA TRP A 473 -2.60 16.64 -5.20
C TRP A 473 -1.51 15.62 -4.95
N ARG A 474 -1.57 14.52 -5.71
CA ARG A 474 -0.54 13.48 -5.70
C ARG A 474 -0.08 13.23 -7.13
N VAL A 475 1.20 13.03 -7.31
CA VAL A 475 1.78 12.62 -8.59
C VAL A 475 2.82 11.52 -8.34
N GLU A 476 2.80 10.51 -9.19
CA GLU A 476 3.76 9.41 -9.21
C GLU A 476 4.26 9.21 -10.64
N ALA A 477 5.58 9.14 -10.80
CA ALA A 477 6.18 8.62 -12.01
C ALA A 477 6.54 7.14 -11.78
N VAL A 478 6.60 6.34 -12.84
CA VAL A 478 6.99 4.93 -12.74
C VAL A 478 7.78 4.51 -13.96
N SER A 479 8.80 3.68 -13.75
CA SER A 479 9.61 3.11 -14.82
C SER A 479 10.10 1.73 -14.44
N THR A 480 9.79 0.73 -15.26
CA THR A 480 10.38 -0.61 -15.27
C THR A 480 11.36 -0.79 -16.43
N ASP A 481 11.72 0.30 -17.13
CA ASP A 481 12.76 0.37 -18.15
C ASP A 481 13.99 1.10 -17.59
N PRO A 482 14.86 0.41 -16.82
CA PRO A 482 16.04 1.01 -16.23
C PRO A 482 17.07 1.37 -17.32
N PRO A 483 17.90 2.41 -17.10
CA PRO A 483 18.88 2.87 -18.08
C PRO A 483 19.94 1.84 -18.47
N THR A 484 20.23 0.90 -17.58
CA THR A 484 21.22 -0.16 -17.79
C THR A 484 20.67 -1.48 -17.29
N GLY A 485 20.43 -2.43 -18.19
CA GLY A 485 20.15 -3.82 -17.87
C GLY A 485 21.40 -4.68 -17.97
N ARG A 486 21.36 -5.92 -17.46
CA ARG A 486 22.46 -6.88 -17.67
C ARG A 486 22.56 -7.28 -19.14
N SER A 487 21.45 -7.40 -19.84
CA SER A 487 21.42 -7.87 -21.22
C SER A 487 20.42 -7.15 -22.12
N ILE A 488 19.21 -6.88 -21.68
CA ILE A 488 18.08 -6.45 -22.52
C ILE A 488 17.21 -5.38 -21.86
N HIS A 489 17.81 -4.36 -21.25
CA HIS A 489 17.09 -3.25 -20.62
C HIS A 489 16.08 -3.71 -19.55
N GLY A 490 14.84 -3.22 -19.61
CA GLY A 490 13.79 -3.53 -18.66
C GLY A 490 12.96 -4.78 -18.97
N SER A 491 13.24 -5.47 -20.08
CA SER A 491 12.50 -6.68 -20.44
C SER A 491 12.69 -7.83 -19.46
N PHE A 492 13.74 -7.82 -18.65
CA PHE A 492 13.98 -8.78 -17.58
C PHE A 492 13.25 -8.43 -16.27
N MET A 493 12.71 -7.23 -16.12
CA MET A 493 11.90 -6.91 -14.93
C MET A 493 10.68 -7.81 -14.88
N TYR A 494 10.42 -8.38 -13.69
CA TYR A 494 9.33 -9.33 -13.46
C TYR A 494 9.41 -10.66 -14.22
N TRP A 495 10.50 -10.89 -14.98
CA TRP A 495 10.79 -12.10 -15.74
C TRP A 495 12.13 -12.68 -15.29
N GLU A 496 12.32 -13.99 -15.42
CA GLU A 496 13.59 -14.66 -15.10
C GLU A 496 13.77 -15.87 -16.02
N ALA A 497 15.04 -16.23 -16.33
CA ALA A 497 15.38 -17.24 -17.32
C ALA A 497 14.82 -18.65 -17.04
N GLU A 498 14.68 -19.04 -15.77
CA GLU A 498 14.10 -20.32 -15.37
C GLU A 498 12.62 -20.18 -14.97
N GLN A 499 12.28 -19.18 -14.16
CA GLN A 499 10.93 -18.89 -13.68
C GLN A 499 10.16 -17.93 -14.60
N ARG A 500 10.23 -18.08 -15.88
CA ARG A 500 9.88 -17.17 -17.01
C ARG A 500 8.69 -16.25 -16.84
N GLN A 501 7.65 -16.68 -16.13
CA GLN A 501 6.49 -15.85 -15.79
C GLN A 501 6.58 -15.30 -14.36
N ALA A 502 7.77 -15.22 -13.80
CA ALA A 502 8.14 -15.08 -12.40
C ALA A 502 7.15 -14.28 -11.54
N TYR A 503 6.94 -13.01 -11.86
CA TYR A 503 6.20 -12.07 -11.02
C TYR A 503 4.73 -11.98 -11.38
N THR A 504 4.11 -13.13 -11.76
CA THR A 504 2.69 -13.16 -12.11
C THR A 504 1.90 -14.13 -11.23
N ASN A 505 0.62 -13.85 -11.06
CA ASN A 505 -0.36 -14.80 -10.57
C ASN A 505 -1.57 -14.77 -11.50
N LYS A 506 -1.91 -15.91 -12.10
CA LYS A 506 -2.98 -16.04 -13.10
C LYS A 506 -2.86 -15.04 -14.27
N GLY A 507 -1.62 -14.77 -14.70
CA GLY A 507 -1.32 -13.90 -15.84
C GLY A 507 -1.30 -12.40 -15.55
N PHE A 508 -1.57 -11.97 -14.30
CA PHE A 508 -1.41 -10.59 -13.86
C PHE A 508 -0.15 -10.46 -13.03
N THR A 509 0.63 -9.39 -13.25
CA THR A 509 1.74 -9.09 -12.33
C THR A 509 1.20 -8.74 -10.95
N PHE A 510 1.76 -9.35 -9.91
CA PHE A 510 1.42 -9.00 -8.53
C PHE A 510 2.30 -7.87 -7.96
N GLY A 511 3.31 -7.41 -8.72
CA GLY A 511 4.00 -6.15 -8.52
C GLY A 511 3.26 -4.98 -9.15
N ASP A 512 4.01 -4.03 -9.71
CA ASP A 512 3.42 -2.84 -10.31
C ASP A 512 2.66 -3.15 -11.62
N TRP A 513 1.47 -2.57 -11.76
CA TRP A 513 0.61 -2.73 -12.93
C TRP A 513 1.23 -2.24 -14.25
N ILE A 514 2.29 -1.45 -14.18
CA ILE A 514 2.95 -0.94 -15.39
C ILE A 514 3.55 -2.06 -16.25
N GLY A 515 3.80 -3.23 -15.63
CA GLY A 515 4.37 -4.39 -16.32
C GLY A 515 5.86 -4.23 -16.62
N ARG A 516 6.31 -4.92 -17.69
CA ARG A 516 7.71 -5.00 -18.10
C ARG A 516 8.06 -3.86 -19.05
N GLU A 517 9.30 -3.35 -18.94
CA GLU A 517 9.94 -2.37 -19.83
C GLU A 517 9.04 -1.22 -20.28
N ALA A 518 8.42 -0.57 -19.33
CA ALA A 518 7.50 0.53 -19.56
C ALA A 518 7.83 1.74 -18.69
N LYS A 519 7.37 2.90 -19.13
CA LYS A 519 7.45 4.19 -18.42
C LYS A 519 6.10 4.85 -18.40
N GLY A 520 5.79 5.51 -17.30
CA GLY A 520 4.53 6.22 -17.17
C GLY A 520 4.41 7.02 -15.91
N GLY A 521 3.19 7.32 -15.56
CA GLY A 521 2.86 8.01 -14.32
C GLY A 521 1.37 8.18 -14.12
N GLN A 522 1.05 8.61 -12.92
CA GLN A 522 -0.31 8.89 -12.48
C GLN A 522 -0.34 10.20 -11.70
N SER A 523 -1.43 10.94 -11.85
CA SER A 523 -1.69 12.17 -11.10
C SER A 523 -3.12 12.18 -10.61
N TRP A 524 -3.34 12.51 -9.35
CA TRP A 524 -4.64 12.59 -8.69
C TRP A 524 -4.83 13.97 -8.10
N LEU A 525 -5.93 14.60 -8.45
CA LEU A 525 -6.40 15.85 -7.85
C LEU A 525 -7.69 15.54 -7.11
N THR A 526 -7.64 15.53 -5.77
CA THR A 526 -8.75 15.08 -4.92
C THR A 526 -9.32 16.25 -4.13
N TYR A 527 -10.63 16.45 -4.22
CA TYR A 527 -11.37 17.39 -3.37
C TYR A 527 -12.13 16.61 -2.28
N HIS A 528 -11.74 16.82 -1.02
CA HIS A 528 -12.32 16.17 0.14
C HIS A 528 -13.60 16.88 0.56
N LEU A 529 -14.73 16.17 0.52
CA LEU A 529 -16.05 16.69 0.89
C LEU A 529 -16.29 16.56 2.39
N SER A 530 -15.97 15.39 2.94
CA SER A 530 -16.06 15.07 4.37
C SER A 530 -15.02 13.99 4.73
N GLY A 531 -15.06 13.48 5.96
CA GLY A 531 -14.09 12.49 6.45
C GLY A 531 -14.10 11.13 5.75
N ASN A 532 -15.01 10.87 4.82
CA ASN A 532 -15.06 9.64 4.01
C ASN A 532 -15.81 9.85 2.69
N GLU A 533 -15.76 11.06 2.17
CA GLU A 533 -16.37 11.42 0.89
C GLU A 533 -15.46 12.35 0.10
N TRP A 534 -15.28 12.09 -1.18
CA TRP A 534 -14.44 12.91 -2.08
C TRP A 534 -14.89 12.86 -3.53
N VAL A 535 -14.38 13.80 -4.31
CA VAL A 535 -14.40 13.79 -5.76
C VAL A 535 -12.96 13.90 -6.24
N GLU A 536 -12.59 13.08 -7.20
CA GLU A 536 -11.20 13.00 -7.68
C GLU A 536 -11.13 12.95 -9.20
N PHE A 537 -10.18 13.71 -9.72
CA PHE A 537 -9.74 13.60 -11.11
C PHE A 537 -8.39 12.90 -11.15
N GLN A 538 -8.26 11.89 -12.01
CA GLN A 538 -7.02 11.15 -12.24
C GLN A 538 -6.62 11.23 -13.72
N TYR A 539 -5.32 11.40 -13.95
CA TYR A 539 -4.66 11.17 -15.24
C TYR A 539 -3.63 10.06 -15.10
N ARG A 540 -3.60 9.12 -16.06
CA ARG A 540 -2.62 8.04 -16.14
C ARG A 540 -2.05 7.97 -17.56
N ASN A 541 -0.73 7.75 -17.66
CA ASN A 541 -0.03 7.56 -18.93
C ASN A 541 0.94 6.39 -18.85
N VAL A 542 1.05 5.60 -19.91
CA VAL A 542 1.99 4.49 -20.06
C VAL A 542 2.56 4.44 -21.46
N LYS A 543 3.83 4.05 -21.57
CA LYS A 543 4.51 3.72 -22.82
C LYS A 543 5.41 2.53 -22.60
N SER A 544 5.20 1.45 -23.36
CA SER A 544 6.15 0.34 -23.43
C SER A 544 7.19 0.57 -24.52
N ALA A 545 8.40 0.07 -24.30
CA ALA A 545 9.52 0.24 -25.21
C ALA A 545 9.29 -0.50 -26.55
N LYS A 546 9.82 0.05 -27.65
CA LYS A 546 9.65 -0.52 -28.99
C LYS A 546 10.56 -1.70 -29.27
N ASP A 547 11.64 -1.82 -28.53
CA ASP A 547 12.58 -2.94 -28.56
C ASP A 547 12.08 -4.13 -27.75
N PHE A 548 11.22 -3.89 -26.77
CA PHE A 548 10.52 -4.94 -26.02
C PHE A 548 9.28 -5.43 -26.77
N ILE A 549 8.35 -4.53 -27.07
CA ILE A 549 7.11 -4.83 -27.80
C ILE A 549 7.19 -4.22 -29.19
N PRO A 550 7.06 -5.01 -30.28
CA PRO A 550 7.11 -4.47 -31.64
C PRO A 550 6.21 -3.27 -31.83
N MET A 551 6.77 -2.15 -32.28
CA MET A 551 6.15 -0.84 -32.47
C MET A 551 5.79 -0.11 -31.15
N GLY A 552 5.99 -0.73 -30.00
CA GLY A 552 5.70 -0.16 -28.69
C GLY A 552 4.18 -0.03 -28.40
N THR A 553 3.87 0.39 -27.19
CA THR A 553 2.49 0.73 -26.78
C THR A 553 2.41 2.14 -26.22
N THR A 554 1.25 2.74 -26.25
CA THR A 554 0.93 3.98 -25.54
C THR A 554 -0.47 3.91 -25.00
N GLN A 555 -0.69 4.41 -23.79
CA GLN A 555 -1.97 4.48 -23.12
C GLN A 555 -2.11 5.81 -22.40
N ASN A 556 -3.28 6.44 -22.47
CA ASN A 556 -3.63 7.65 -21.74
C ASN A 556 -5.05 7.52 -21.23
N ASP A 557 -5.23 7.70 -19.92
CA ASP A 557 -6.52 7.57 -19.26
C ASP A 557 -6.83 8.84 -18.48
N PHE A 558 -8.09 9.23 -18.56
CA PHE A 558 -8.68 10.33 -17.79
C PHE A 558 -9.85 9.77 -17.00
N THR A 559 -9.77 9.82 -15.69
CA THR A 559 -10.80 9.27 -14.80
C THR A 559 -11.34 10.36 -13.88
N VAL A 560 -12.66 10.39 -13.74
CA VAL A 560 -13.33 11.13 -12.67
C VAL A 560 -14.01 10.10 -11.79
N SER A 561 -13.73 10.14 -10.51
CA SER A 561 -14.33 9.27 -9.50
C SER A 561 -14.93 10.06 -8.34
N ALA A 562 -15.93 9.49 -7.69
CA ALA A 562 -16.54 10.09 -6.52
C ALA A 562 -16.97 9.01 -5.54
N VAL A 563 -16.82 9.31 -4.26
CA VAL A 563 -17.36 8.52 -3.15
C VAL A 563 -18.33 9.38 -2.38
N LYS A 564 -19.53 8.86 -2.17
CA LYS A 564 -20.61 9.53 -1.43
C LYS A 564 -21.26 8.58 -0.43
N ARG A 565 -21.53 9.08 0.77
CA ARG A 565 -22.28 8.34 1.79
C ARG A 565 -23.77 8.72 1.74
N LEU A 566 -24.60 7.69 1.69
CA LEU A 566 -26.06 7.84 1.86
C LEU A 566 -26.41 7.37 3.27
N GLY A 567 -26.45 8.33 4.19
CA GLY A 567 -26.56 8.03 5.62
C GLY A 567 -25.26 7.45 6.19
N LYS A 568 -25.37 6.51 7.14
CA LYS A 568 -24.23 5.93 7.86
C LYS A 568 -23.77 4.59 7.29
N ASP A 569 -24.64 3.90 6.58
CA ASP A 569 -24.49 2.48 6.29
C ASP A 569 -24.38 2.17 4.79
N VAL A 570 -24.60 3.16 3.92
CA VAL A 570 -24.51 2.97 2.46
C VAL A 570 -23.45 3.89 1.88
N GLU A 571 -22.55 3.31 1.09
CA GLU A 571 -21.59 4.02 0.27
C GLU A 571 -21.94 3.85 -1.20
N VAL A 572 -21.84 4.93 -1.93
CA VAL A 572 -21.88 4.94 -3.40
C VAL A 572 -20.50 5.37 -3.90
N ASN A 573 -19.84 4.49 -4.63
CA ASN A 573 -18.59 4.78 -5.32
C ASN A 573 -18.83 4.67 -6.82
N GLY A 574 -18.40 5.66 -7.59
CA GLY A 574 -18.55 5.62 -9.04
C GLY A 574 -17.39 6.29 -9.74
N TRP A 575 -17.12 5.83 -10.96
CA TRP A 575 -16.14 6.49 -11.83
C TRP A 575 -16.55 6.44 -13.29
N VAL A 576 -16.02 7.39 -14.04
CA VAL A 576 -16.04 7.44 -15.50
C VAL A 576 -14.60 7.57 -15.95
N GLN A 577 -14.13 6.65 -16.78
CA GLN A 577 -12.79 6.65 -17.35
C GLN A 577 -12.89 6.69 -18.87
N TYR A 578 -12.22 7.62 -19.50
CA TYR A 578 -11.96 7.63 -20.92
C TYR A 578 -10.51 7.22 -21.16
N GLU A 579 -10.32 6.23 -22.01
CA GLU A 579 -9.02 5.68 -22.38
C GLU A 579 -8.76 5.85 -23.87
N ARG A 580 -7.50 6.17 -24.19
CA ARG A 580 -6.98 6.15 -25.55
C ARG A 580 -5.66 5.41 -25.59
N TRP A 581 -5.62 4.29 -26.33
CA TRP A 581 -4.43 3.46 -26.38
C TRP A 581 -4.04 3.05 -27.81
N LYS A 582 -2.77 2.66 -27.98
CA LYS A 582 -2.21 2.04 -29.18
C LYS A 582 -1.32 0.88 -28.76
N ALA A 583 -1.60 -0.29 -29.32
CA ALA A 583 -0.76 -1.49 -29.17
C ALA A 583 -0.78 -2.24 -30.51
N PRO A 584 0.00 -1.76 -31.52
CA PRO A 584 -0.13 -2.26 -32.89
C PRO A 584 0.10 -3.76 -33.01
N PHE A 585 1.00 -4.31 -32.18
CA PHE A 585 1.29 -5.74 -32.22
C PHE A 585 0.07 -6.60 -31.84
N LEU A 586 -0.75 -6.15 -30.89
CA LEU A 586 -2.02 -6.82 -30.51
C LEU A 586 -3.08 -6.78 -31.61
N LEU A 587 -2.98 -5.80 -32.50
CA LEU A 587 -3.96 -5.50 -33.56
C LEU A 587 -3.43 -5.84 -34.96
N ASN A 588 -2.56 -6.83 -35.08
CA ASN A 588 -1.97 -7.28 -36.35
C ASN A 588 -1.28 -6.14 -37.14
N GLY A 589 -0.59 -5.23 -36.44
CA GLY A 589 0.12 -4.10 -37.03
C GLY A 589 -0.71 -2.83 -37.24
N ASN A 590 -1.99 -2.82 -36.85
CA ASN A 590 -2.82 -1.62 -36.94
C ASN A 590 -2.33 -0.55 -35.95
N THR A 591 -1.90 0.59 -36.47
CA THR A 591 -1.37 1.73 -35.71
C THR A 591 -2.44 2.74 -35.29
N ALA A 592 -3.70 2.52 -35.66
CA ALA A 592 -4.80 3.40 -35.27
C ALA A 592 -5.01 3.35 -33.74
N ALA A 593 -5.27 4.51 -33.16
CA ALA A 593 -5.63 4.57 -31.75
C ALA A 593 -6.98 3.90 -31.52
N GLN A 594 -7.06 3.10 -30.48
CA GLN A 594 -8.31 2.61 -29.93
C GLN A 594 -8.76 3.54 -28.81
N ASN A 595 -10.06 3.61 -28.62
CA ASN A 595 -10.64 4.37 -27.52
C ASN A 595 -11.68 3.49 -26.84
N ASP A 596 -11.74 3.56 -25.54
CA ASP A 596 -12.81 2.99 -24.74
C ASP A 596 -13.30 3.97 -23.67
N THR A 597 -14.48 3.70 -23.16
CA THR A 597 -15.04 4.42 -22.02
C THR A 597 -15.59 3.41 -21.03
N SER A 598 -15.10 3.48 -19.81
CA SER A 598 -15.54 2.64 -18.70
C SER A 598 -16.38 3.48 -17.74
N ILE A 599 -17.58 3.01 -17.41
CA ILE A 599 -18.48 3.65 -16.44
C ILE A 599 -18.83 2.62 -15.38
N ALA A 600 -18.54 2.93 -14.12
CA ALA A 600 -18.85 2.04 -13.01
C ALA A 600 -19.60 2.75 -11.90
N VAL A 601 -20.47 1.99 -11.23
CA VAL A 601 -21.11 2.36 -9.99
C VAL A 601 -21.07 1.16 -9.06
N GLN A 602 -20.58 1.36 -7.85
CA GLN A 602 -20.62 0.38 -6.77
C GLN A 602 -21.48 0.90 -5.63
N LEU A 603 -22.39 0.08 -5.17
CA LEU A 603 -23.15 0.30 -3.94
C LEU A 603 -22.59 -0.66 -2.89
N THR A 604 -22.22 -0.14 -1.74
CA THR A 604 -21.76 -0.94 -0.61
C THR A 604 -22.63 -0.64 0.60
N PHE A 605 -23.22 -1.68 1.16
CA PHE A 605 -23.96 -1.63 2.39
C PHE A 605 -23.12 -2.21 3.53
N TYR A 606 -23.00 -1.49 4.63
CA TYR A 606 -22.29 -1.89 5.85
C TYR A 606 -23.33 -2.24 6.94
N PRO A 607 -23.73 -3.53 7.03
CA PRO A 607 -24.70 -3.93 8.05
C PRO A 607 -24.05 -3.88 9.42
N ARG A 608 -24.49 -2.99 10.30
CA ARG A 608 -23.94 -2.87 11.66
C ARG A 608 -24.48 -3.92 12.64
N ASN A 609 -24.98 -5.03 12.11
CA ASN A 609 -25.50 -6.14 12.90
C ASN A 609 -24.33 -7.05 13.33
N SER A 610 -23.88 -6.88 14.57
CA SER A 610 -22.85 -7.71 15.15
C SER A 610 -23.44 -8.69 16.17
N ILE A 611 -23.00 -9.95 16.13
CA ILE A 611 -23.25 -10.93 17.17
C ILE A 611 -22.09 -10.83 18.15
N ARG A 612 -22.35 -10.27 19.34
CA ARG A 612 -21.38 -10.25 20.45
C ARG A 612 -21.69 -11.41 21.38
N ARG A 613 -20.72 -12.30 21.62
CA ARG A 613 -20.76 -13.28 22.70
C ARG A 613 -19.89 -12.78 23.84
N TYR A 614 -20.49 -12.59 24.99
CA TYR A 614 -19.83 -12.14 26.21
C TYR A 614 -19.29 -13.33 27.01
#